data_7cbbb63f90f34f597994feaf3c1a3859
#
_entry.id   7cbbb63f90f34f597994feaf3c1a3859
#
_cell.length_a   1.000
_cell.length_b   1.000
_cell.length_c   1.000
_cell.angle_alpha   90.00
_cell.angle_beta   90.00
_cell.angle_gamma   90.00
#
_symmetry.space_group_name_H-M   'P 1'
#
loop_
_entity.id
_entity.type
_entity.pdbx_description
1 polymer ?
#
loop_
_entity_poly.entity_id
_entity_poly.type
_entity_poly.pdbx_seq_one_letter_code
_entity_poly.pdbx_strand_id
1 'polypeptide(L)'
;MPVPFRDRLVGTLLGSALGDALGMPVEGLSHQNVRTYYKGIKGLAADEKRGDLGAGQWTADTQRARAITRALAVGAPDSPEEVRQALQEEMPADLRRGDVAASPSSACAACAAPLGVQARLRGLKDLASARWVGLLLQPVDPSPVAHVAAAAQVAAVRTCLGKDPDGLSGGAILAAATVAARDAERLLDADDRVSRRLAGLAGHLGEFPLDLQDRCNGTGPAADEAAPFAIAMVARSPALTESTMLASVNVGGDSAAVGACAGALLGALHGADAFPAEWLAELEDADEIRAEAERMIDALGGA
;
A
#
# COMPACT_ATOMS: atom_id res chain seq x y z
N MET A 1 19.21 -17.87 2.50
CA MET A 1 18.46 -18.24 3.73
C MET A 1 17.08 -17.63 3.60
N PRO A 2 16.02 -18.26 4.11
CA PRO A 2 14.70 -17.63 4.08
C PRO A 2 14.74 -16.31 4.88
N VAL A 3 14.06 -15.29 4.39
CA VAL A 3 13.96 -13.98 5.05
C VAL A 3 13.22 -14.15 6.37
N PRO A 4 13.72 -13.65 7.49
CA PRO A 4 13.05 -13.73 8.78
C PRO A 4 11.63 -13.13 8.69
N PHE A 5 10.66 -13.80 9.31
CA PHE A 5 9.27 -13.34 9.25
C PHE A 5 9.11 -11.93 9.82
N ARG A 6 9.81 -11.62 10.93
CA ARG A 6 9.80 -10.30 11.54
C ARG A 6 10.33 -9.21 10.59
N ASP A 7 11.38 -9.50 9.82
CA ASP A 7 11.91 -8.56 8.82
C ASP A 7 10.90 -8.30 7.70
N ARG A 8 10.13 -9.31 7.29
CA ARG A 8 9.03 -9.14 6.31
C ARG A 8 7.89 -8.28 6.86
N LEU A 9 7.56 -8.40 8.15
CA LEU A 9 6.56 -7.54 8.81
C LEU A 9 7.02 -6.08 8.82
N VAL A 10 8.27 -5.83 9.25
CA VAL A 10 8.88 -4.49 9.23
C VAL A 10 9.02 -3.98 7.80
N GLY A 11 9.49 -4.83 6.90
CA GLY A 11 9.63 -4.53 5.46
C GLY A 11 8.32 -4.09 4.80
N THR A 12 7.18 -4.59 5.27
CA THR A 12 5.86 -4.16 4.79
C THR A 12 5.65 -2.65 4.99
N LEU A 13 6.00 -2.12 6.16
CA LEU A 13 5.79 -0.71 6.49
C LEU A 13 6.86 0.19 5.88
N LEU A 14 8.14 -0.22 5.96
CA LEU A 14 9.24 0.50 5.30
C LEU A 14 9.06 0.54 3.79
N GLY A 15 8.66 -0.58 3.18
CA GLY A 15 8.40 -0.65 1.75
C GLY A 15 7.24 0.25 1.32
N SER A 16 6.19 0.36 2.15
CA SER A 16 5.08 1.29 1.91
C SER A 16 5.57 2.73 1.88
N ALA A 17 6.33 3.17 2.90
CA ALA A 17 6.87 4.52 2.97
C ALA A 17 7.87 4.81 1.84
N LEU A 18 8.73 3.84 1.52
CA LEU A 18 9.68 3.96 0.43
C LEU A 18 8.99 4.08 -0.93
N GLY A 19 7.91 3.32 -1.14
CA GLY A 19 7.12 3.39 -2.37
C GLY A 19 6.41 4.73 -2.54
N ASP A 20 5.84 5.26 -1.47
CA ASP A 20 5.28 6.62 -1.42
C ASP A 20 6.33 7.65 -1.82
N ALA A 21 7.51 7.64 -1.15
CA ALA A 21 8.60 8.56 -1.42
C ALA A 21 9.15 8.46 -2.87
N LEU A 22 9.18 7.26 -3.46
CA LEU A 22 9.55 7.06 -4.85
C LEU A 22 8.51 7.58 -5.84
N GLY A 23 7.22 7.46 -5.50
CA GLY A 23 6.12 7.92 -6.34
C GLY A 23 5.88 9.42 -6.25
N MET A 24 6.16 10.02 -5.10
CA MET A 24 5.88 11.41 -4.75
C MET A 24 6.33 12.45 -5.80
N PRO A 25 7.55 12.37 -6.39
CA PRO A 25 8.00 13.39 -7.33
C PRO A 25 7.23 13.42 -8.65
N VAL A 26 6.61 12.31 -9.02
CA VAL A 26 5.92 12.16 -10.31
C VAL A 26 4.40 12.05 -10.19
N GLU A 27 3.89 12.29 -8.99
CA GLU A 27 2.46 12.28 -8.71
C GLU A 27 1.68 13.29 -9.55
N GLY A 28 0.59 12.83 -10.17
CA GLY A 28 -0.24 13.62 -11.06
C GLY A 28 0.34 13.81 -12.47
N LEU A 29 1.52 13.24 -12.77
CA LEU A 29 2.08 13.29 -14.11
C LEU A 29 1.57 12.10 -14.96
N SER A 30 1.43 12.32 -16.26
CA SER A 30 1.28 11.22 -17.21
C SER A 30 2.63 10.50 -17.41
N HIS A 31 2.59 9.24 -17.85
CA HIS A 31 3.81 8.50 -18.19
C HIS A 31 4.75 9.26 -19.11
N GLN A 32 4.20 9.93 -20.14
CA GLN A 32 4.99 10.74 -21.04
C GLN A 32 5.71 11.89 -20.34
N ASN A 33 5.04 12.56 -19.38
CA ASN A 33 5.64 13.64 -18.60
C ASN A 33 6.69 13.12 -17.62
N VAL A 34 6.48 11.95 -16.99
CA VAL A 34 7.51 11.28 -16.17
C VAL A 34 8.78 11.06 -17.00
N ARG A 35 8.64 10.56 -18.22
CA ARG A 35 9.79 10.37 -19.13
C ARG A 35 10.42 11.67 -19.58
N THR A 36 9.63 12.69 -19.83
CA THR A 36 10.12 13.98 -20.35
C THR A 36 10.90 14.76 -19.28
N TYR A 37 10.34 14.86 -18.08
CA TYR A 37 10.90 15.71 -17.02
C TYR A 37 11.95 14.98 -16.17
N TYR A 38 11.69 13.71 -15.81
CA TYR A 38 12.56 12.93 -14.93
C TYR A 38 13.39 11.88 -15.66
N LYS A 39 13.19 11.67 -16.98
CA LYS A 39 13.79 10.56 -17.74
C LYS A 39 13.50 9.18 -17.13
N GLY A 40 12.39 9.10 -16.42
CA GLY A 40 12.03 8.01 -15.52
C GLY A 40 12.69 8.12 -14.14
N ILE A 41 11.93 7.78 -13.10
CA ILE A 41 12.44 7.65 -11.73
C ILE A 41 13.37 6.44 -11.67
N LYS A 42 14.54 6.61 -11.06
CA LYS A 42 15.56 5.57 -10.88
C LYS A 42 15.97 5.39 -9.42
N GLY A 43 15.46 6.20 -8.54
CA GLY A 43 15.70 6.26 -7.11
C GLY A 43 14.91 7.41 -6.50
N LEU A 44 15.15 7.69 -5.24
CA LEU A 44 14.52 8.81 -4.56
C LEU A 44 14.90 10.14 -5.23
N ALA A 45 13.94 11.01 -5.40
CA ALA A 45 14.12 12.31 -6.06
C ALA A 45 13.24 13.37 -5.40
N ALA A 46 13.62 14.64 -5.54
CA ALA A 46 12.78 15.75 -5.13
C ALA A 46 11.66 16.00 -6.16
N ASP A 47 10.54 16.56 -5.71
CA ASP A 47 9.53 17.11 -6.62
C ASP A 47 10.00 18.46 -7.17
N GLU A 48 10.71 18.43 -8.27
CA GLU A 48 11.23 19.63 -8.93
C GLU A 48 10.12 20.55 -9.47
N LYS A 49 8.91 20.00 -9.68
CA LYS A 49 7.80 20.75 -10.27
C LYS A 49 7.04 21.57 -9.24
N ARG A 50 6.73 21.00 -8.08
CA ARG A 50 6.02 21.68 -6.99
C ARG A 50 7.00 22.33 -6.02
N GLY A 51 8.17 21.72 -5.80
CA GLY A 51 9.23 22.24 -4.94
C GLY A 51 8.91 22.20 -3.45
N ASP A 52 7.92 21.40 -3.05
CA ASP A 52 7.43 21.31 -1.67
C ASP A 52 8.03 20.15 -0.88
N LEU A 53 8.45 19.07 -1.57
CA LEU A 53 9.04 17.88 -0.95
C LEU A 53 10.39 17.52 -1.60
N GLY A 54 11.38 17.23 -0.73
CA GLY A 54 12.72 16.79 -1.12
C GLY A 54 12.80 15.31 -1.43
N ALA A 55 13.98 14.85 -1.87
CA ALA A 55 14.26 13.44 -2.05
C ALA A 55 14.09 12.68 -0.74
N GLY A 56 13.52 11.48 -0.79
CA GLY A 56 13.27 10.65 0.37
C GLY A 56 12.07 11.05 1.24
N GLN A 57 11.46 12.20 0.97
CA GLN A 57 10.25 12.62 1.69
C GLN A 57 9.01 11.95 1.11
N TRP A 58 8.10 11.58 1.99
CA TRP A 58 6.84 10.89 1.71
C TRP A 58 5.63 11.83 1.88
N THR A 59 4.44 11.39 1.47
CA THR A 59 3.18 12.14 1.47
C THR A 59 2.28 11.82 2.67
N ALA A 60 1.03 12.27 2.60
CA ALA A 60 -0.02 11.94 3.56
C ALA A 60 -0.30 10.42 3.67
N ASP A 61 0.01 9.63 2.66
CA ASP A 61 -0.22 8.19 2.68
C ASP A 61 0.64 7.52 3.76
N THR A 62 1.92 7.87 3.83
CA THR A 62 2.80 7.42 4.90
C THR A 62 2.43 8.04 6.26
N GLN A 63 2.02 9.32 6.31
CA GLN A 63 1.57 9.92 7.58
C GLN A 63 0.39 9.12 8.18
N ARG A 64 -0.61 8.78 7.36
CA ARG A 64 -1.77 7.99 7.78
C ARG A 64 -1.38 6.56 8.17
N ALA A 65 -0.50 5.91 7.38
CA ALA A 65 0.00 4.57 7.70
C ALA A 65 0.74 4.54 9.04
N ARG A 66 1.59 5.53 9.34
CA ARG A 66 2.27 5.68 10.63
C ARG A 66 1.28 5.90 11.78
N ALA A 67 0.26 6.75 11.59
CA ALA A 67 -0.79 6.95 12.59
C ALA A 67 -1.53 5.65 12.91
N ILE A 68 -1.89 4.85 11.90
CA ILE A 68 -2.51 3.54 12.08
C ILE A 68 -1.56 2.58 12.81
N THR A 69 -0.27 2.60 12.46
CA THR A 69 0.77 1.77 13.10
C THR A 69 0.87 2.07 14.59
N ARG A 70 0.94 3.35 14.97
CA ARG A 70 0.99 3.79 16.37
C ARG A 70 -0.30 3.46 17.12
N ALA A 71 -1.46 3.68 16.53
CA ALA A 71 -2.74 3.33 17.10
C ALA A 71 -2.88 1.82 17.40
N LEU A 72 -2.40 0.96 16.50
CA LEU A 72 -2.36 -0.48 16.69
C LEU A 72 -1.37 -0.93 17.77
N ALA A 73 -0.35 -0.11 18.06
CA ALA A 73 0.63 -0.38 19.11
C ALA A 73 0.12 -0.06 20.52
N VAL A 74 -0.83 0.88 20.66
CA VAL A 74 -1.32 1.35 21.97
C VAL A 74 -2.77 0.92 22.27
N GLY A 75 -3.59 0.69 21.26
CA GLY A 75 -4.96 0.20 21.41
C GLY A 75 -5.02 -1.29 21.76
N ALA A 76 -6.10 -1.72 22.38
CA ALA A 76 -6.34 -3.14 22.59
C ALA A 76 -6.50 -3.86 21.24
N PRO A 77 -5.68 -4.86 20.93
CA PRO A 77 -5.61 -5.46 19.59
C PRO A 77 -6.90 -6.17 19.16
N ASP A 78 -7.82 -6.43 20.08
CA ASP A 78 -9.12 -7.07 19.84
C ASP A 78 -10.30 -6.09 19.86
N SER A 79 -10.04 -4.79 20.13
CA SER A 79 -11.06 -3.74 20.21
C SER A 79 -10.88 -2.70 19.10
N PRO A 80 -11.61 -2.84 17.98
CA PRO A 80 -11.57 -1.86 16.90
C PRO A 80 -11.90 -0.42 17.35
N GLU A 81 -12.80 -0.29 18.33
CA GLU A 81 -13.23 1.00 18.88
C GLU A 81 -12.10 1.71 19.63
N GLU A 82 -11.33 0.98 20.44
CA GLU A 82 -10.18 1.54 21.16
C GLU A 82 -9.06 1.94 20.18
N VAL A 83 -8.76 1.10 19.18
CA VAL A 83 -7.80 1.45 18.14
C VAL A 83 -8.27 2.66 17.34
N ARG A 84 -9.58 2.77 17.05
CA ARG A 84 -10.13 3.96 16.38
C ARG A 84 -9.98 5.22 17.22
N GLN A 85 -10.19 5.13 18.54
CA GLN A 85 -9.97 6.26 19.43
C GLN A 85 -8.48 6.66 19.45
N ALA A 86 -7.57 5.69 19.61
CA ALA A 86 -6.13 5.95 19.53
C ALA A 86 -5.73 6.56 18.18
N LEU A 87 -6.31 6.10 17.07
CA LEU A 87 -6.05 6.65 15.75
C LEU A 87 -6.46 8.13 15.63
N GLN A 88 -7.54 8.56 16.28
CA GLN A 88 -7.94 9.97 16.27
C GLN A 88 -6.91 10.88 16.96
N GLU A 89 -6.21 10.36 17.98
CA GLU A 89 -5.16 11.08 18.69
C GLU A 89 -3.84 11.09 17.89
N GLU A 90 -3.58 10.03 17.11
CA GLU A 90 -2.37 9.86 16.30
C GLU A 90 -2.44 10.52 14.93
N MET A 91 -3.64 10.84 14.42
CA MET A 91 -3.78 11.47 13.11
C MET A 91 -3.17 12.86 13.11
N PRO A 92 -2.27 13.17 12.15
CA PRO A 92 -1.66 14.49 12.06
C PRO A 92 -2.70 15.56 11.70
N ALA A 93 -2.55 16.73 12.31
CA ALA A 93 -3.42 17.89 12.01
C ALA A 93 -3.17 18.42 10.59
N ASP A 94 -1.90 18.39 10.15
CA ASP A 94 -1.48 18.84 8.83
C ASP A 94 -0.99 17.64 8.01
N LEU A 95 -1.65 17.39 6.88
CA LEU A 95 -1.29 16.32 5.97
C LEU A 95 -0.50 16.85 4.78
N ARG A 96 0.66 16.27 4.51
CA ARG A 96 1.47 16.55 3.33
C ARG A 96 0.74 16.08 2.08
N ARG A 97 0.32 17.02 1.22
CA ARG A 97 -0.46 16.70 0.00
C ARG A 97 -1.70 15.85 0.30
N GLY A 98 -2.31 16.08 1.48
CA GLY A 98 -3.42 15.28 1.98
C GLY A 98 -4.79 15.59 1.38
N ASP A 99 -4.86 16.49 0.41
CA ASP A 99 -6.11 16.82 -0.26
C ASP A 99 -6.59 15.62 -1.07
N VAL A 100 -7.56 14.91 -0.53
CA VAL A 100 -8.28 13.85 -1.25
C VAL A 100 -9.13 14.52 -2.32
N ALA A 101 -8.56 14.64 -3.52
CA ALA A 101 -9.16 15.37 -4.64
C ALA A 101 -10.48 14.75 -5.13
N ALA A 102 -10.74 13.49 -4.82
CA ALA A 102 -11.99 12.80 -5.20
C ALA A 102 -12.25 11.59 -4.29
N SER A 103 -13.48 11.43 -3.82
CA SER A 103 -13.96 10.19 -3.19
C SER A 103 -14.80 9.41 -4.22
N PRO A 104 -14.66 8.10 -4.36
CA PRO A 104 -13.79 7.19 -3.60
C PRO A 104 -12.32 7.27 -4.01
N SER A 105 -11.42 7.44 -3.04
CA SER A 105 -9.98 7.65 -3.29
C SER A 105 -9.12 6.43 -2.99
N SER A 106 -7.91 6.43 -3.57
CA SER A 106 -6.83 5.46 -3.33
C SER A 106 -6.23 5.54 -1.92
N ALA A 107 -6.39 6.66 -1.21
CA ALA A 107 -5.75 6.95 0.08
C ALA A 107 -5.98 5.85 1.14
N CYS A 108 -7.19 5.25 1.18
CA CYS A 108 -7.47 4.15 2.09
C CYS A 108 -6.61 2.92 1.82
N ALA A 109 -6.37 2.58 0.56
CA ALA A 109 -5.52 1.45 0.19
C ALA A 109 -4.04 1.75 0.41
N ALA A 110 -3.59 2.97 0.11
CA ALA A 110 -2.21 3.42 0.27
C ALA A 110 -1.74 3.35 1.74
N CYS A 111 -2.61 3.71 2.69
CA CYS A 111 -2.27 3.64 4.12
C CYS A 111 -2.63 2.29 4.80
N ALA A 112 -3.10 1.28 4.06
CA ALA A 112 -3.60 0.02 4.64
C ALA A 112 -2.53 -1.00 5.04
N ALA A 113 -1.25 -0.76 4.76
CA ALA A 113 -0.16 -1.70 5.07
C ALA A 113 -0.17 -2.22 6.52
N PRO A 114 -0.34 -1.37 7.58
CA PRO A 114 -0.38 -1.84 8.97
C PRO A 114 -1.55 -2.80 9.25
N LEU A 115 -2.69 -2.58 8.60
CA LEU A 115 -3.86 -3.46 8.73
C LEU A 115 -3.62 -4.83 8.10
N GLY A 116 -2.80 -4.90 7.05
CA GLY A 116 -2.34 -6.16 6.46
C GLY A 116 -1.45 -6.96 7.42
N VAL A 117 -0.53 -6.28 8.11
CA VAL A 117 0.31 -6.87 9.17
C VAL A 117 -0.57 -7.35 10.34
N GLN A 118 -1.49 -6.52 10.83
CA GLN A 118 -2.45 -6.90 11.88
C GLN A 118 -3.25 -8.13 11.47
N ALA A 119 -3.83 -8.12 10.27
CA ALA A 119 -4.62 -9.24 9.77
C ALA A 119 -3.83 -10.55 9.73
N ARG A 120 -2.53 -10.47 9.39
CA ARG A 120 -1.63 -11.64 9.41
C ARG A 120 -1.35 -12.13 10.81
N LEU A 121 -0.98 -11.24 11.74
CA LEU A 121 -0.61 -11.60 13.11
C LEU A 121 -1.81 -12.09 13.92
N ARG A 122 -2.98 -11.47 13.75
CA ARG A 122 -4.23 -11.82 14.45
C ARG A 122 -5.03 -12.91 13.76
N GLY A 123 -4.58 -13.42 12.60
CA GLY A 123 -5.30 -14.44 11.85
C GLY A 123 -6.67 -14.01 11.33
N LEU A 124 -6.84 -12.70 11.07
CA LEU A 124 -8.13 -12.16 10.60
C LEU A 124 -8.40 -12.65 9.18
N LYS A 125 -9.64 -13.12 8.95
CA LYS A 125 -10.15 -13.46 7.62
C LYS A 125 -10.76 -12.23 6.94
N ASP A 126 -11.09 -12.34 5.66
CA ASP A 126 -11.47 -11.20 4.81
C ASP A 126 -12.62 -10.36 5.39
N LEU A 127 -13.72 -10.98 5.85
CA LEU A 127 -14.83 -10.25 6.46
C LEU A 127 -14.45 -9.52 7.75
N ALA A 128 -13.61 -10.13 8.59
CA ALA A 128 -13.12 -9.48 9.80
C ALA A 128 -12.19 -8.32 9.45
N SER A 129 -11.27 -8.52 8.49
CA SER A 129 -10.39 -7.46 7.99
C SER A 129 -11.18 -6.29 7.38
N ALA A 130 -12.22 -6.58 6.60
CA ALA A 130 -13.07 -5.55 6.00
C ALA A 130 -13.83 -4.70 7.04
N ARG A 131 -14.23 -5.31 8.17
CA ARG A 131 -14.82 -4.56 9.30
C ARG A 131 -13.83 -3.61 9.95
N TRP A 132 -12.59 -4.06 10.18
CA TRP A 132 -11.51 -3.22 10.68
C TRP A 132 -11.21 -2.06 9.74
N VAL A 133 -11.06 -2.35 8.45
CA VAL A 133 -10.88 -1.34 7.39
C VAL A 133 -11.99 -0.31 7.42
N GLY A 134 -13.27 -0.73 7.37
CA GLY A 134 -14.41 0.17 7.33
C GLY A 134 -14.50 1.07 8.56
N LEU A 135 -14.09 0.58 9.75
CA LEU A 135 -14.12 1.37 10.97
C LEU A 135 -12.95 2.35 11.08
N LEU A 136 -11.73 1.91 10.76
CA LEU A 136 -10.53 2.71 10.96
C LEU A 136 -10.29 3.72 9.83
N LEU A 137 -10.68 3.40 8.60
CA LEU A 137 -10.41 4.26 7.45
C LEU A 137 -11.57 5.20 7.08
N GLN A 138 -12.70 5.11 7.79
CA GLN A 138 -13.82 6.02 7.59
C GLN A 138 -13.43 7.51 7.71
N PRO A 139 -12.50 7.94 8.61
CA PRO A 139 -12.03 9.33 8.65
C PRO A 139 -11.10 9.71 7.49
N VAL A 140 -10.48 8.74 6.82
CA VAL A 140 -9.62 8.97 5.65
C VAL A 140 -10.46 9.23 4.40
N ASP A 141 -11.40 8.34 4.13
CA ASP A 141 -12.41 8.47 3.07
C ASP A 141 -13.67 7.70 3.49
N PRO A 142 -14.83 8.34 3.59
CA PRO A 142 -16.06 7.68 4.05
C PRO A 142 -16.68 6.73 3.01
N SER A 143 -16.14 6.68 1.77
CA SER A 143 -16.70 5.86 0.70
C SER A 143 -16.51 4.36 0.92
N PRO A 144 -17.59 3.55 0.86
CA PRO A 144 -17.47 2.10 0.90
C PRO A 144 -16.52 1.52 -0.17
N VAL A 145 -16.47 2.11 -1.36
CA VAL A 145 -15.58 1.66 -2.45
C VAL A 145 -14.10 1.87 -2.08
N ALA A 146 -13.74 2.97 -1.41
CA ALA A 146 -12.38 3.18 -0.90
C ALA A 146 -12.00 2.12 0.15
N HIS A 147 -12.94 1.74 1.01
CA HIS A 147 -12.73 0.67 1.99
C HIS A 147 -12.61 -0.72 1.32
N VAL A 148 -13.32 -0.96 0.23
CA VAL A 148 -13.17 -2.20 -0.56
C VAL A 148 -11.76 -2.30 -1.15
N ALA A 149 -11.23 -1.22 -1.73
CA ALA A 149 -9.86 -1.19 -2.25
C ALA A 149 -8.82 -1.45 -1.13
N ALA A 150 -9.01 -0.84 0.03
CA ALA A 150 -8.17 -1.09 1.20
C ALA A 150 -8.27 -2.55 1.69
N ALA A 151 -9.46 -3.15 1.72
CA ALA A 151 -9.64 -4.57 2.08
C ALA A 151 -8.93 -5.51 1.11
N ALA A 152 -8.93 -5.19 -0.19
CA ALA A 152 -8.16 -5.92 -1.20
C ALA A 152 -6.65 -5.82 -0.94
N GLN A 153 -6.14 -4.63 -0.63
CA GLN A 153 -4.73 -4.40 -0.30
C GLN A 153 -4.33 -5.15 0.98
N VAL A 154 -5.15 -5.10 2.04
CA VAL A 154 -4.94 -5.86 3.29
C VAL A 154 -4.83 -7.36 3.02
N ALA A 155 -5.71 -7.91 2.20
CA ALA A 155 -5.68 -9.33 1.85
C ALA A 155 -4.45 -9.71 1.01
N ALA A 156 -4.03 -8.83 0.11
CA ALA A 156 -2.80 -9.01 -0.68
C ALA A 156 -1.56 -9.01 0.24
N VAL A 157 -1.42 -8.04 1.15
CA VAL A 157 -0.33 -7.98 2.15
C VAL A 157 -0.34 -9.23 3.03
N ARG A 158 -1.49 -9.61 3.59
CA ARG A 158 -1.63 -10.83 4.40
C ARG A 158 -1.21 -12.08 3.64
N THR A 159 -1.54 -12.17 2.34
CA THR A 159 -1.18 -13.29 1.47
C THR A 159 0.33 -13.33 1.21
N CYS A 160 0.94 -12.18 0.93
CA CYS A 160 2.38 -12.06 0.79
C CYS A 160 3.10 -12.49 2.06
N LEU A 161 2.67 -12.05 3.24
CA LEU A 161 3.22 -12.45 4.54
C LEU A 161 2.99 -13.92 4.91
N GLY A 162 1.99 -14.57 4.30
CA GLY A 162 1.59 -15.93 4.65
C GLY A 162 2.45 -17.05 4.03
N LYS A 163 3.22 -16.76 2.99
CA LYS A 163 3.95 -17.77 2.20
C LYS A 163 5.40 -17.35 1.97
N ASP A 164 6.25 -18.38 1.70
CA ASP A 164 7.58 -18.13 1.18
C ASP A 164 7.46 -17.49 -0.22
N PRO A 165 8.24 -16.44 -0.51
CA PRO A 165 8.23 -15.79 -1.81
C PRO A 165 8.41 -16.73 -3.00
N ASP A 166 9.30 -17.74 -2.86
CA ASP A 166 9.58 -18.72 -3.91
C ASP A 166 8.39 -19.65 -4.21
N GLY A 167 7.45 -19.79 -3.27
CA GLY A 167 6.25 -20.63 -3.40
C GLY A 167 4.97 -19.86 -3.76
N LEU A 168 5.03 -18.51 -3.86
CA LEU A 168 3.86 -17.68 -4.09
C LEU A 168 3.76 -17.24 -5.55
N SER A 169 2.71 -17.69 -6.25
CA SER A 169 2.41 -17.18 -7.59
C SER A 169 1.72 -15.82 -7.53
N GLY A 170 2.02 -14.94 -8.49
CA GLY A 170 1.32 -13.66 -8.60
C GLY A 170 -0.20 -13.81 -8.76
N GLY A 171 -0.65 -14.85 -9.46
CA GLY A 171 -2.07 -15.18 -9.55
C GLY A 171 -2.74 -15.45 -8.20
N ALA A 172 -2.01 -15.98 -7.21
CA ALA A 172 -2.54 -16.19 -5.86
C ALA A 172 -2.72 -14.87 -5.10
N ILE A 173 -1.82 -13.89 -5.30
CA ILE A 173 -1.94 -12.55 -4.73
C ILE A 173 -3.20 -11.86 -5.28
N LEU A 174 -3.34 -11.85 -6.61
CA LEU A 174 -4.47 -11.23 -7.29
C LEU A 174 -5.80 -11.92 -6.92
N ALA A 175 -5.83 -13.25 -6.84
CA ALA A 175 -7.01 -14.00 -6.44
C ALA A 175 -7.46 -13.69 -5.01
N ALA A 176 -6.50 -13.60 -4.06
CA ALA A 176 -6.80 -13.25 -2.68
C ALA A 176 -7.39 -11.83 -2.56
N ALA A 177 -6.79 -10.85 -3.24
CA ALA A 177 -7.31 -9.48 -3.31
C ALA A 177 -8.73 -9.43 -3.91
N THR A 178 -8.97 -10.19 -5.00
CA THR A 178 -10.28 -10.24 -5.66
C THR A 178 -11.37 -10.83 -4.74
N VAL A 179 -11.05 -11.90 -4.00
CA VAL A 179 -12.00 -12.52 -3.06
C VAL A 179 -12.33 -11.55 -1.93
N ALA A 180 -11.30 -10.92 -1.34
CA ALA A 180 -11.50 -9.97 -0.25
C ALA A 180 -12.31 -8.73 -0.70
N ALA A 181 -12.09 -8.23 -1.92
CA ALA A 181 -12.89 -7.16 -2.49
C ALA A 181 -14.36 -7.55 -2.58
N ARG A 182 -14.69 -8.73 -3.12
CA ARG A 182 -16.08 -9.21 -3.22
C ARG A 182 -16.75 -9.38 -1.85
N ASP A 183 -16.01 -9.86 -0.87
CA ASP A 183 -16.53 -10.00 0.49
C ASP A 183 -16.77 -8.64 1.15
N ALA A 184 -15.86 -7.68 0.93
CA ALA A 184 -16.01 -6.32 1.42
C ALA A 184 -17.15 -5.57 0.71
N GLU A 185 -17.32 -5.72 -0.62
CA GLU A 185 -18.44 -5.17 -1.38
C GLU A 185 -19.78 -5.59 -0.81
N ARG A 186 -19.94 -6.89 -0.49
CA ARG A 186 -21.18 -7.39 0.15
C ARG A 186 -21.38 -6.87 1.56
N LEU A 187 -20.30 -6.78 2.35
CA LEU A 187 -20.36 -6.36 3.75
C LEU A 187 -20.67 -4.87 3.88
N LEU A 188 -20.12 -4.04 2.99
CA LEU A 188 -20.17 -2.58 3.05
C LEU A 188 -21.23 -1.98 2.11
N ASP A 189 -22.01 -2.82 1.43
CA ASP A 189 -23.01 -2.41 0.44
C ASP A 189 -22.41 -1.49 -0.65
N ALA A 190 -21.23 -1.87 -1.15
CA ALA A 190 -20.53 -1.17 -2.22
C ALA A 190 -20.82 -1.80 -3.58
N ASP A 191 -20.65 -1.03 -4.65
CA ASP A 191 -20.67 -1.58 -6.01
C ASP A 191 -19.43 -2.47 -6.30
N ASP A 192 -19.50 -3.27 -7.37
CA ASP A 192 -18.53 -4.31 -7.71
C ASP A 192 -17.32 -3.82 -8.51
N ARG A 193 -17.07 -2.50 -8.59
CA ARG A 193 -16.03 -1.96 -9.49
C ARG A 193 -14.63 -2.44 -9.14
N VAL A 194 -14.29 -2.57 -7.86
CA VAL A 194 -12.94 -2.98 -7.43
C VAL A 194 -12.72 -4.47 -7.72
N SER A 195 -13.65 -5.35 -7.30
CA SER A 195 -13.51 -6.79 -7.54
C SER A 195 -13.56 -7.15 -9.02
N ARG A 196 -14.38 -6.46 -9.79
CA ARG A 196 -14.46 -6.61 -11.26
C ARG A 196 -13.16 -6.17 -11.92
N ARG A 197 -12.54 -5.06 -11.48
CA ARG A 197 -11.25 -4.59 -11.97
C ARG A 197 -10.18 -5.64 -11.70
N LEU A 198 -10.04 -6.09 -10.46
CA LEU A 198 -9.07 -7.13 -10.08
C LEU A 198 -9.28 -8.43 -10.85
N ALA A 199 -10.53 -8.87 -11.00
CA ALA A 199 -10.85 -10.09 -11.77
C ALA A 199 -10.49 -9.93 -13.26
N GLY A 200 -10.67 -8.73 -13.82
CA GLY A 200 -10.30 -8.41 -15.20
C GLY A 200 -8.80 -8.46 -15.49
N LEU A 201 -7.96 -8.39 -14.46
CA LEU A 201 -6.50 -8.51 -14.59
C LEU A 201 -6.01 -9.98 -14.60
N ALA A 202 -6.87 -10.92 -14.22
CA ALA A 202 -6.53 -12.34 -14.29
C ALA A 202 -6.29 -12.77 -15.74
N GLY A 203 -5.16 -13.43 -16.00
CA GLY A 203 -4.74 -13.80 -17.35
C GLY A 203 -3.97 -12.71 -18.12
N HIS A 204 -3.86 -11.49 -17.58
CA HIS A 204 -3.17 -10.37 -18.19
C HIS A 204 -1.87 -9.94 -17.49
N LEU A 205 -1.47 -10.64 -16.41
CA LEU A 205 -0.27 -10.30 -15.64
C LEU A 205 1.04 -10.33 -16.45
N GLY A 206 1.08 -10.95 -17.62
CA GLY A 206 2.24 -10.93 -18.52
C GLY A 206 2.36 -9.68 -19.41
N GLU A 207 1.38 -8.79 -19.39
CA GLU A 207 1.36 -7.58 -20.23
C GLU A 207 2.32 -6.50 -19.72
N PHE A 208 2.60 -5.50 -20.55
CA PHE A 208 3.43 -4.37 -20.13
C PHE A 208 2.71 -3.48 -19.10
N PRO A 209 3.45 -2.72 -18.27
CA PRO A 209 2.86 -1.86 -17.24
C PRO A 209 1.79 -0.89 -17.77
N LEU A 210 1.98 -0.32 -18.96
CA LEU A 210 0.99 0.60 -19.56
C LEU A 210 -0.28 -0.12 -20.00
N ASP A 211 -0.17 -1.36 -20.48
CA ASP A 211 -1.36 -2.16 -20.83
C ASP A 211 -2.15 -2.52 -19.56
N LEU A 212 -1.46 -2.83 -18.47
CA LEU A 212 -2.10 -3.06 -17.15
C LEU A 212 -2.74 -1.77 -16.62
N GLN A 213 -2.09 -0.61 -16.81
CA GLN A 213 -2.66 0.71 -16.48
C GLN A 213 -3.98 0.94 -17.23
N ASP A 214 -4.01 0.68 -18.53
CA ASP A 214 -5.21 0.83 -19.35
C ASP A 214 -6.34 -0.10 -18.88
N ARG A 215 -6.01 -1.33 -18.47
CA ARG A 215 -7.00 -2.27 -17.88
C ARG A 215 -7.54 -1.79 -16.54
N CYS A 216 -6.76 -1.03 -15.80
CA CYS A 216 -7.20 -0.40 -14.56
C CYS A 216 -7.97 0.92 -14.79
N ASN A 217 -8.21 1.32 -16.04
CA ASN A 217 -8.80 2.61 -16.41
C ASN A 217 -7.92 3.80 -15.97
N GLY A 218 -6.63 3.56 -15.78
CA GLY A 218 -5.67 4.52 -15.29
C GLY A 218 -4.98 4.09 -14.00
N THR A 219 -4.21 5.02 -13.47
CA THR A 219 -3.59 4.98 -12.14
C THR A 219 -3.85 6.29 -11.42
N GLY A 220 -5.02 6.89 -11.66
CA GLY A 220 -5.45 8.11 -10.99
C GLY A 220 -5.83 7.86 -9.53
N PRO A 221 -6.33 8.91 -8.84
CA PRO A 221 -6.64 8.84 -7.42
C PRO A 221 -7.92 8.05 -7.09
N ALA A 222 -8.58 7.44 -8.07
CA ALA A 222 -9.76 6.63 -7.81
C ALA A 222 -9.38 5.28 -7.16
N ALA A 223 -10.18 4.85 -6.20
CA ALA A 223 -9.93 3.64 -5.40
C ALA A 223 -9.85 2.36 -6.27
N ASP A 224 -10.59 2.31 -7.38
CA ASP A 224 -10.60 1.18 -8.32
C ASP A 224 -9.54 1.28 -9.42
N GLU A 225 -8.60 2.23 -9.35
CA GLU A 225 -7.50 2.41 -10.29
C GLU A 225 -6.14 2.08 -9.66
N ALA A 226 -5.62 2.94 -8.76
CA ALA A 226 -4.27 2.83 -8.20
C ALA A 226 -4.01 1.51 -7.47
N ALA A 227 -4.89 1.09 -6.56
CA ALA A 227 -4.69 -0.12 -5.76
C ALA A 227 -4.76 -1.41 -6.60
N PRO A 228 -5.75 -1.64 -7.47
CA PRO A 228 -5.75 -2.79 -8.38
C PRO A 228 -4.51 -2.84 -9.29
N PHE A 229 -4.06 -1.69 -9.79
CA PHE A 229 -2.85 -1.61 -10.61
C PHE A 229 -1.60 -2.00 -9.81
N ALA A 230 -1.41 -1.46 -8.61
CA ALA A 230 -0.26 -1.80 -7.76
C ALA A 230 -0.22 -3.31 -7.42
N ILE A 231 -1.37 -3.90 -7.08
CA ILE A 231 -1.49 -5.34 -6.83
C ILE A 231 -1.13 -6.14 -8.09
N ALA A 232 -1.59 -5.71 -9.28
CA ALA A 232 -1.27 -6.37 -10.53
C ALA A 232 0.22 -6.28 -10.88
N MET A 233 0.86 -5.14 -10.64
CA MET A 233 2.30 -4.95 -10.89
C MET A 233 3.15 -5.88 -10.04
N VAL A 234 2.83 -6.03 -8.75
CA VAL A 234 3.54 -6.98 -7.88
C VAL A 234 3.20 -8.43 -8.27
N ALA A 235 1.93 -8.73 -8.57
CA ALA A 235 1.52 -10.04 -9.06
C ALA A 235 2.19 -10.44 -10.38
N ARG A 236 2.46 -9.48 -11.26
CA ARG A 236 3.20 -9.67 -12.50
C ARG A 236 4.65 -10.11 -12.30
N SER A 237 5.34 -9.54 -11.31
CA SER A 237 6.77 -9.75 -11.10
C SER A 237 7.12 -9.80 -9.59
N PRO A 238 6.58 -10.77 -8.85
CA PRO A 238 6.68 -10.78 -7.38
C PRO A 238 8.11 -10.97 -6.86
N ALA A 239 9.03 -11.49 -7.67
CA ALA A 239 10.42 -11.76 -7.29
C ALA A 239 11.38 -10.55 -7.53
N LEU A 240 10.90 -9.48 -8.16
CA LEU A 240 11.77 -8.38 -8.64
C LEU A 240 11.46 -7.09 -7.87
N THR A 241 12.04 -6.90 -6.68
CA THR A 241 11.71 -5.79 -5.77
C THR A 241 11.94 -4.42 -6.42
N GLU A 242 13.19 -4.07 -6.72
CA GLU A 242 13.57 -2.75 -7.24
C GLU A 242 12.88 -2.44 -8.58
N SER A 243 13.00 -3.34 -9.55
CA SER A 243 12.47 -3.11 -10.89
C SER A 243 10.94 -3.03 -10.92
N THR A 244 10.24 -3.79 -10.07
CA THR A 244 8.78 -3.73 -9.95
C THR A 244 8.34 -2.42 -9.30
N MET A 245 9.05 -1.96 -8.26
CA MET A 245 8.79 -0.67 -7.62
C MET A 245 8.94 0.47 -8.63
N LEU A 246 10.08 0.55 -9.29
CA LEU A 246 10.35 1.59 -10.29
C LEU A 246 9.35 1.54 -11.46
N ALA A 247 9.02 0.34 -11.96
CA ALA A 247 8.04 0.20 -13.04
C ALA A 247 6.65 0.67 -12.61
N SER A 248 6.27 0.45 -11.34
CA SER A 248 4.97 0.84 -10.79
C SER A 248 4.82 2.36 -10.71
N VAL A 249 5.82 3.10 -10.23
CA VAL A 249 5.73 4.56 -10.08
C VAL A 249 5.92 5.31 -11.41
N ASN A 250 6.68 4.73 -12.35
CA ASN A 250 7.00 5.36 -13.63
C ASN A 250 5.82 5.44 -14.61
N VAL A 251 4.72 4.80 -14.35
CA VAL A 251 3.49 4.98 -15.16
C VAL A 251 2.82 6.33 -14.89
N GLY A 252 3.11 6.95 -13.75
CA GLY A 252 2.51 8.22 -13.34
C GLY A 252 1.13 8.03 -12.72
N GLY A 253 0.28 9.07 -12.78
CA GLY A 253 -1.00 9.08 -12.10
C GLY A 253 -0.81 9.35 -10.60
N ASP A 254 -1.53 8.66 -9.74
CA ASP A 254 -1.40 8.67 -8.28
C ASP A 254 -0.24 7.76 -7.86
N SER A 255 0.97 8.16 -8.29
CA SER A 255 2.16 7.33 -8.18
C SER A 255 2.64 7.15 -6.73
N ALA A 256 2.33 8.08 -5.82
CA ALA A 256 2.60 7.93 -4.40
C ALA A 256 1.78 6.77 -3.82
N ALA A 257 0.47 6.75 -4.02
CA ALA A 257 -0.40 5.67 -3.58
C ALA A 257 -0.08 4.33 -4.26
N VAL A 258 0.19 4.33 -5.57
CA VAL A 258 0.65 3.13 -6.29
C VAL A 258 1.94 2.59 -5.69
N GLY A 259 2.91 3.47 -5.44
CA GLY A 259 4.19 3.13 -4.82
C GLY A 259 4.01 2.56 -3.41
N ALA A 260 3.21 3.22 -2.57
CA ALA A 260 2.90 2.76 -1.20
C ALA A 260 2.28 1.36 -1.19
N CYS A 261 1.27 1.12 -2.04
CA CYS A 261 0.64 -0.19 -2.17
C CYS A 261 1.63 -1.27 -2.66
N ALA A 262 2.38 -1.00 -3.73
CA ALA A 262 3.34 -1.95 -4.29
C ALA A 262 4.49 -2.24 -3.32
N GLY A 263 5.03 -1.20 -2.69
CA GLY A 263 6.10 -1.30 -1.71
C GLY A 263 5.73 -2.13 -0.49
N ALA A 264 4.50 -1.95 0.02
CA ALA A 264 3.98 -2.79 1.11
C ALA A 264 3.98 -4.28 0.73
N LEU A 265 3.55 -4.62 -0.48
CA LEU A 265 3.52 -6.02 -0.95
C LEU A 265 4.92 -6.59 -1.14
N LEU A 266 5.84 -5.82 -1.74
CA LEU A 266 7.23 -6.25 -1.96
C LEU A 266 7.98 -6.42 -0.64
N GLY A 267 7.80 -5.51 0.31
CA GLY A 267 8.33 -5.64 1.66
C GLY A 267 7.76 -6.84 2.42
N ALA A 268 6.47 -7.12 2.25
CA ALA A 268 5.82 -8.32 2.80
C ALA A 268 6.36 -9.63 2.21
N LEU A 269 6.81 -9.61 0.96
CA LEU A 269 7.42 -10.77 0.30
C LEU A 269 8.87 -10.95 0.73
N HIS A 270 9.67 -9.88 0.71
CA HIS A 270 11.12 -9.98 0.67
C HIS A 270 11.84 -9.34 1.88
N GLY A 271 11.10 -8.67 2.79
CA GLY A 271 11.70 -7.93 3.90
C GLY A 271 12.28 -6.57 3.52
N ALA A 272 12.77 -5.86 4.52
CA ALA A 272 13.34 -4.52 4.33
C ALA A 272 14.67 -4.55 3.57
N ASP A 273 15.50 -5.56 3.81
CA ASP A 273 16.83 -5.69 3.21
C ASP A 273 16.79 -6.00 1.70
N ALA A 274 15.62 -6.26 1.13
CA ALA A 274 15.46 -6.45 -0.31
C ALA A 274 15.38 -5.14 -1.10
N PHE A 275 15.20 -4.01 -0.42
CA PHE A 275 15.28 -2.70 -1.03
C PHE A 275 16.73 -2.21 -1.09
N PRO A 276 17.12 -1.37 -2.09
CA PRO A 276 18.44 -0.79 -2.15
C PRO A 276 18.79 -0.05 -0.86
N ALA A 277 19.97 -0.32 -0.29
CA ALA A 277 20.39 0.24 0.99
C ALA A 277 20.48 1.78 0.95
N GLU A 278 20.86 2.34 -0.19
CA GLU A 278 20.89 3.78 -0.43
C GLU A 278 19.50 4.41 -0.37
N TRP A 279 18.44 3.72 -0.81
CA TRP A 279 17.07 4.24 -0.70
C TRP A 279 16.60 4.26 0.75
N LEU A 280 16.90 3.20 1.52
CA LEU A 280 16.55 3.15 2.94
C LEU A 280 17.33 4.19 3.75
N ALA A 281 18.59 4.46 3.39
CA ALA A 281 19.40 5.47 4.06
C ALA A 281 18.94 6.91 3.78
N GLU A 282 18.33 7.16 2.63
CA GLU A 282 17.82 8.47 2.21
C GLU A 282 16.33 8.68 2.58
N LEU A 283 15.60 7.61 2.93
CA LEU A 283 14.20 7.68 3.32
C LEU A 283 14.04 8.46 4.63
N GLU A 284 13.22 9.51 4.60
CA GLU A 284 12.89 10.30 5.80
C GLU A 284 12.30 9.40 6.90
N ASP A 285 12.81 9.54 8.12
CA ASP A 285 12.35 8.81 9.31
C ASP A 285 12.43 7.27 9.21
N ALA A 286 13.30 6.69 8.38
CA ALA A 286 13.37 5.25 8.18
C ALA A 286 13.55 4.47 9.50
N ASP A 287 14.44 4.94 10.38
CA ASP A 287 14.67 4.31 11.70
C ASP A 287 13.47 4.44 12.63
N GLU A 288 12.76 5.57 12.58
CA GLU A 288 11.56 5.80 13.37
C GLU A 288 10.39 4.93 12.88
N ILE A 289 10.19 4.83 11.57
CA ILE A 289 9.19 3.95 10.96
C ILE A 289 9.47 2.49 11.34
N ARG A 290 10.74 2.07 11.32
CA ARG A 290 11.15 0.74 11.80
C ARG A 290 10.78 0.53 13.25
N ALA A 291 11.11 1.47 14.13
CA ALA A 291 10.79 1.38 15.55
C ALA A 291 9.29 1.38 15.84
N GLU A 292 8.50 2.16 15.09
CA GLU A 292 7.03 2.14 15.16
C GLU A 292 6.48 0.76 14.74
N ALA A 293 7.00 0.21 13.63
CA ALA A 293 6.64 -1.11 13.14
C ALA A 293 6.91 -2.20 14.19
N GLU A 294 8.09 -2.19 14.79
CA GLU A 294 8.49 -3.17 15.81
C GLU A 294 7.58 -3.10 17.03
N ARG A 295 7.27 -1.89 17.53
CA ARG A 295 6.32 -1.72 18.66
C ARG A 295 4.94 -2.27 18.34
N MET A 296 4.41 -2.01 17.13
CA MET A 296 3.12 -2.55 16.69
C MET A 296 3.17 -4.08 16.61
N ILE A 297 4.23 -4.66 16.04
CA ILE A 297 4.41 -6.10 15.91
C ILE A 297 4.42 -6.75 17.31
N ASP A 298 5.15 -6.19 18.26
CA ASP A 298 5.21 -6.69 19.63
C ASP A 298 3.83 -6.62 20.33
N ALA A 299 3.12 -5.49 20.18
CA ALA A 299 1.76 -5.32 20.73
C ALA A 299 0.75 -6.31 20.12
N LEU A 300 0.91 -6.68 18.85
CA LEU A 300 0.07 -7.65 18.16
C LEU A 300 0.47 -9.11 18.42
N GLY A 301 1.50 -9.37 19.23
CA GLY A 301 1.96 -10.70 19.58
C GLY A 301 2.82 -11.36 18.49
N GLY A 302 3.49 -10.58 17.66
CA GLY A 302 4.46 -11.03 16.68
C GLY A 302 5.80 -11.34 17.36
N ALA A 303 6.12 -12.62 17.55
CA ALA A 303 7.39 -13.10 18.10
C ALA A 303 8.46 -13.21 17.00
#